data_80d49c0176a02041fe728974811ad147
#
_entry.id   80d49c0176a02041fe728974811ad147
#
_cell.length_a   1.000
_cell.length_b   1.000
_cell.length_c   1.000
_cell.angle_alpha   90.00
_cell.angle_beta   90.00
_cell.angle_gamma   90.00
#
_symmetry.space_group_name_H-M   'P 1'
#
loop_
_entity.id
_entity.type
_entity.pdbx_description
1 polymer ?
#
loop_
_entity_poly.entity_id
_entity_poly.type
_entity_poly.pdbx_seq_one_letter_code
_entity_poly.pdbx_strand_id
1 'polypeptide(L)' 'MKWDVKLYVGGQVFTENVIATNMSNARQTSIARNPTAKVISVTASFRD' A
#
# COMPACT_ATOMS: atom_id res chain seq x y z
N MET A 1 2.81 -5.14 11.87
CA MET A 1 1.49 -5.42 11.32
C MET A 1 1.55 -5.35 9.79
N LYS A 2 0.83 -6.20 9.11
CA LYS A 2 0.79 -6.20 7.65
C LYS A 2 -0.38 -5.39 7.14
N TRP A 3 -0.17 -4.70 6.04
CA TRP A 3 -1.19 -3.87 5.41
C TRP A 3 -1.24 -4.18 3.92
N ASP A 4 -2.45 -4.21 3.37
CA ASP A 4 -2.67 -4.33 1.93
C ASP A 4 -2.93 -2.93 1.39
N VAL A 5 -2.01 -2.44 0.57
CA VAL A 5 -2.11 -1.12 -0.05
C VAL A 5 -2.44 -1.31 -1.52
N LYS A 6 -3.61 -0.84 -1.92
CA LYS A 6 -4.03 -0.90 -3.32
C LYS A 6 -3.57 0.37 -4.02
N LEU A 7 -2.84 0.18 -5.12
CA LEU A 7 -2.18 1.25 -5.86
C LEU A 7 -2.63 1.26 -7.32
N TYR A 8 -2.68 2.45 -7.89
CA TYR A 8 -2.94 2.64 -9.31
C TYR A 8 -1.70 3.25 -9.96
N VAL A 9 -1.16 2.56 -10.96
CA VAL A 9 0.03 2.99 -11.70
C VAL A 9 -0.14 2.68 -13.18
N GLY A 10 -0.04 3.70 -14.03
CA GLY A 10 -0.02 3.51 -15.47
C GLY A 10 -1.22 2.75 -16.03
N GLY A 11 -2.40 3.00 -15.50
CA GLY A 11 -3.63 2.35 -15.95
C GLY A 11 -3.88 0.98 -15.34
N GLN A 12 -3.02 0.54 -14.40
CA GLN A 12 -3.16 -0.76 -13.75
C GLN A 12 -3.29 -0.61 -12.25
N VAL A 13 -4.07 -1.51 -11.65
CA VAL A 13 -4.28 -1.57 -10.21
C VAL A 13 -3.58 -2.81 -9.68
N PHE A 14 -2.79 -2.65 -8.63
CA PHE A 14 -2.17 -3.78 -7.94
C PHE A 14 -2.17 -3.55 -6.44
N THR A 15 -1.99 -4.64 -5.70
CA THR A 15 -1.96 -4.59 -4.24
C THR A 15 -0.55 -4.94 -3.76
N GLU A 16 0.00 -4.08 -2.91
CA GLU A 16 1.30 -4.30 -2.28
C GLU A 16 1.08 -4.62 -0.81
N ASN A 17 1.73 -5.68 -0.34
CA ASN A 17 1.69 -6.05 1.07
C ASN A 17 2.86 -5.35 1.78
N VAL A 18 2.54 -4.54 2.78
CA VAL A 18 3.51 -3.69 3.47
C VAL A 18 3.49 -3.97 4.96
N ILE A 19 4.66 -4.09 5.55
CA ILE A 19 4.80 -4.22 7.00
C ILE A 19 5.03 -2.83 7.58
N ALA A 20 4.13 -2.39 8.45
CA ALA A 20 4.21 -1.07 9.05
C ALA A 20 3.51 -1.06 10.41
N THR A 21 3.79 -0.04 11.22
CA THR A 21 3.21 0.10 12.54
C THR A 21 1.78 0.62 12.52
N ASN A 22 1.42 1.36 11.47
CA ASN A 22 0.07 1.91 11.33
C ASN A 22 -0.24 2.18 9.86
N MET A 23 -1.48 2.55 9.60
CA MET A 23 -1.97 2.81 8.25
C MET A 23 -1.19 3.93 7.55
N SER A 24 -0.91 4.99 8.26
CA SER A 24 -0.20 6.14 7.70
C SER A 24 1.20 5.76 7.23
N ASN A 25 1.92 4.98 8.03
CA ASN A 25 3.25 4.49 7.66
C ASN A 25 3.19 3.53 6.48
N ALA A 26 2.18 2.66 6.43
CA ALA A 26 2.00 1.75 5.29
C ALA A 26 1.82 2.51 4.00
N ARG A 27 0.99 3.55 4.03
CA ARG A 27 0.74 4.41 2.87
C ARG A 27 2.02 5.10 2.41
N GLN A 28 2.77 5.69 3.34
CA GLN A 28 4.00 6.39 3.02
C GLN A 28 5.06 5.45 2.44
N THR A 29 5.17 4.25 2.99
CA THR A 29 6.11 3.24 2.49
C THR A 29 5.78 2.87 1.04
N SER A 30 4.51 2.66 0.74
CA SER A 30 4.08 2.32 -0.62
C SER A 30 4.33 3.46 -1.59
N ILE A 31 4.09 4.70 -1.19
CA ILE A 31 4.34 5.87 -2.02
C ILE A 31 5.84 6.02 -2.28
N ALA A 32 6.68 5.78 -1.27
CA ALA A 32 8.12 5.88 -1.42
C ALA A 32 8.67 4.86 -2.42
N ARG A 33 8.07 3.66 -2.44
CA ARG A 33 8.46 2.60 -3.40
C ARG A 33 7.92 2.86 -4.79
N ASN A 34 6.79 3.57 -4.89
CA ASN A 34 6.07 3.78 -6.15
C ASN A 34 5.69 5.26 -6.27
N PRO A 35 6.67 6.15 -6.51
CA PRO A 35 6.41 7.60 -6.43
C PRO A 35 5.41 8.13 -7.45
N THR A 36 5.14 7.39 -8.53
CA THR A 36 4.15 7.81 -9.53
C THR A 36 2.78 7.19 -9.28
N ALA A 37 2.66 6.34 -8.26
CA ALA A 37 1.41 5.63 -7.97
C ALA A 37 0.44 6.50 -7.17
N LYS A 38 -0.85 6.20 -7.34
CA LYS A 38 -1.89 6.74 -6.48
C LYS A 38 -2.37 5.65 -5.54
N VAL A 39 -2.48 5.97 -4.26
CA VAL A 39 -3.03 5.05 -3.27
C VAL A 39 -4.55 5.07 -3.36
N ILE A 40 -5.14 3.93 -3.64
CA ILE A 40 -6.60 3.78 -3.73
C ILE A 40 -7.18 3.44 -2.37
N SER A 41 -6.57 2.49 -1.68
CA SER A 41 -7.03 2.07 -0.36
C SER A 41 -5.90 1.45 0.44
N VAL A 42 -6.03 1.50 1.76
CA VAL A 42 -5.11 0.86 2.69
C VAL A 42 -5.98 0.09 3.69
N THR A 43 -5.77 -1.22 3.76
CA THR A 43 -6.52 -2.08 4.68
C THR A 43 -5.56 -2.95 5.47
N ALA A 44 -5.93 -3.24 6.71
CA ALA A 44 -5.15 -4.17 7.51
C ALA A 44 -5.24 -5.57 6.89
N SER A 45 -4.09 -6.23 6.77
CA SER A 45 -4.03 -7.59 6.25
C SER A 45 -4.07 -8.57 7.42
N PHE A 46 -5.00 -9.51 7.37
CA PHE A 46 -5.14 -10.54 8.39
C PHE A 46 -4.58 -11.89 7.92
N ARG A 47 -3.86 -11.88 6.80
CA ARG A 47 -3.19 -13.08 6.30
C ARG A 47 -1.79 -13.18 6.87
N ASP A 48 -1.37 -14.39 7.12
CA ASP A 48 -0.01 -14.65 7.58
C ASP A 48 1.00 -14.56 6.43
#